data_5d34b177ffd44375bf74325d87540cfa
#
_entry.id   5d34b177ffd44375bf74325d87540cfa
#
_cell.length_a   1.000
_cell.length_b   1.000
_cell.length_c   1.000
_cell.angle_alpha   90.00
_cell.angle_beta   90.00
_cell.angle_gamma   90.00
#
_symmetry.space_group_name_H-M   'P 1'
#
loop_
_entity.id
_entity.type
_entity.pdbx_description
1 polymer ?
#
loop_
_entity_poly.entity_id
_entity_poly.type
_entity_poly.pdbx_seq_one_letter_code
_entity_poly.pdbx_strand_id
1 'polypeptide(L)'
;MGIEQLEEVHREFLVRLGHLGAVVIAGGAVRDAVMGRTPKDYDVFILGCPFNAESRDAVTERLNTLPSLDQLEFHKSEPFLTGTVSFHVAGEDVVVQVMTTDAATVPALLDRFDWNVSRFAFDGAVHALTAIN
;
A
#
# COMPACT_ATOMS: atom_id res chain seq x y z
N MET A 1 -5.61 16.05 8.06
CA MET A 1 -6.65 15.56 7.18
C MET A 1 -6.24 14.26 6.50
N GLY A 2 -7.20 13.46 6.11
CA GLY A 2 -6.92 12.14 5.55
C GLY A 2 -6.11 12.14 4.26
N ILE A 3 -6.38 13.05 3.35
CA ILE A 3 -5.66 13.14 2.07
C ILE A 3 -4.19 13.49 2.29
N GLU A 4 -3.91 14.40 3.20
CA GLU A 4 -2.52 14.79 3.48
C GLU A 4 -1.72 13.63 4.06
N GLN A 5 -2.33 12.86 4.94
CA GLN A 5 -1.70 11.68 5.50
C GLN A 5 -1.50 10.62 4.42
N LEU A 6 -2.50 10.41 3.55
CA LEU A 6 -2.41 9.47 2.44
C LEU A 6 -1.22 9.80 1.53
N GLU A 7 -1.08 11.09 1.18
CA GLU A 7 0.02 11.55 0.34
C GLU A 7 1.38 11.33 1.01
N GLU A 8 1.47 11.57 2.31
CA GLU A 8 2.71 11.38 3.06
C GLU A 8 3.10 9.91 3.14
N VAL A 9 2.14 9.03 3.43
CA VAL A 9 2.38 7.58 3.46
C VAL A 9 2.85 7.10 2.09
N HIS A 10 2.17 7.53 1.04
CA HIS A 10 2.54 7.16 -0.33
C HIS A 10 3.95 7.61 -0.67
N ARG A 11 4.30 8.84 -0.34
CA ARG A 11 5.62 9.40 -0.62
C ARG A 11 6.73 8.62 0.07
N GLU A 12 6.53 8.27 1.34
CA GLU A 12 7.51 7.51 2.10
C GLU A 12 7.79 6.14 1.48
N PHE A 13 6.74 5.45 1.07
CA PHE A 13 6.91 4.12 0.49
C PHE A 13 7.38 4.19 -0.97
N LEU A 14 6.97 5.23 -1.70
CA LEU A 14 7.45 5.44 -3.08
C LEU A 14 8.97 5.64 -3.12
N VAL A 15 9.50 6.44 -2.20
CA VAL A 15 10.94 6.71 -2.14
C VAL A 15 11.73 5.41 -1.91
N ARG A 16 11.19 4.52 -1.08
CA ARG A 16 11.91 3.30 -0.71
C ARG A 16 11.66 2.12 -1.63
N LEU A 17 10.48 2.02 -2.18
CA LEU A 17 10.06 0.83 -2.93
C LEU A 17 9.81 1.08 -4.41
N GLY A 18 9.82 2.35 -4.85
CA GLY A 18 9.46 2.70 -6.22
C GLY A 18 10.34 2.10 -7.31
N HIS A 19 11.56 1.69 -6.97
CA HIS A 19 12.46 1.05 -7.93
C HIS A 19 12.10 -0.42 -8.17
N LEU A 20 11.28 -1.01 -7.31
CA LEU A 20 10.83 -2.40 -7.46
C LEU A 20 9.61 -2.51 -8.36
N GLY A 21 8.83 -1.45 -8.46
CA GLY A 21 7.61 -1.39 -9.24
C GLY A 21 6.81 -0.16 -8.85
N ALA A 22 5.68 0.06 -9.50
CA ALA A 22 4.81 1.17 -9.16
C ALA A 22 4.21 0.96 -7.78
N VAL A 23 4.33 1.95 -6.92
CA VAL A 23 3.82 1.91 -5.55
C VAL A 23 2.43 2.53 -5.50
N VAL A 24 1.46 1.76 -5.05
CA VAL A 24 0.06 2.17 -5.03
C VAL A 24 -0.55 1.83 -3.67
N ILE A 25 -1.27 2.77 -3.09
CA ILE A 25 -2.11 2.49 -1.93
C ILE A 25 -3.50 2.20 -2.46
N ALA A 26 -4.14 1.15 -1.98
CA ALA A 26 -5.46 0.77 -2.48
C ALA A 26 -6.38 0.34 -1.35
N GLY A 27 -7.67 0.34 -1.64
CA GLY A 27 -8.69 -0.16 -0.72
C GLY A 27 -9.30 0.91 0.17
N GLY A 28 -9.71 0.48 1.36
CA GLY A 28 -10.49 1.30 2.28
C GLY A 28 -9.81 2.57 2.75
N ALA A 29 -8.47 2.56 2.85
CA ALA A 29 -7.73 3.75 3.28
C ALA A 29 -7.92 4.91 2.30
N VAL A 30 -7.88 4.62 1.00
CA VAL A 30 -8.07 5.66 -0.02
C VAL A 30 -9.51 6.17 0.03
N ARG A 31 -10.48 5.27 0.12
CA ARG A 31 -11.88 5.66 0.27
C ARG A 31 -12.08 6.57 1.48
N ASP A 32 -11.55 6.17 2.62
CA ASP A 32 -11.71 6.93 3.86
C ASP A 32 -11.07 8.31 3.75
N ALA A 33 -9.88 8.39 3.16
CA ALA A 33 -9.19 9.66 2.96
C ALA A 33 -9.99 10.60 2.05
N VAL A 34 -10.55 10.06 0.97
CA VAL A 34 -11.39 10.84 0.04
C VAL A 34 -12.63 11.36 0.76
N MET A 35 -13.17 10.60 1.70
CA MET A 35 -14.34 11.00 2.49
C MET A 35 -14.01 11.90 3.67
N GLY A 36 -12.76 12.33 3.80
CA GLY A 36 -12.34 13.22 4.87
C GLY A 36 -12.01 12.53 6.19
N ARG A 37 -11.95 11.20 6.19
CA ARG A 37 -11.55 10.43 7.37
C ARG A 37 -10.05 10.23 7.38
N THR A 38 -9.50 9.94 8.56
CA THR A 38 -8.07 9.65 8.70
C THR A 38 -7.88 8.15 8.89
N PRO A 39 -7.36 7.44 7.88
CA PRO A 39 -7.13 6.00 8.00
C PRO A 39 -6.04 5.69 9.00
N LYS A 40 -6.12 4.51 9.63
CA LYS A 40 -5.08 4.00 10.51
C LYS A 40 -4.35 2.79 9.92
N ASP A 41 -4.96 2.18 8.91
CA ASP A 41 -4.39 1.02 8.22
C ASP A 41 -4.31 1.33 6.73
N TYR A 42 -3.17 1.03 6.15
CA TYR A 42 -2.93 1.25 4.73
C TYR A 42 -2.45 -0.04 4.08
N ASP A 43 -2.97 -0.32 2.90
CA ASP A 43 -2.49 -1.42 2.07
C ASP A 43 -1.70 -0.84 0.91
N VAL A 44 -0.40 -1.12 0.90
CA VAL A 44 0.53 -0.65 -0.13
C VAL A 44 0.86 -1.81 -1.05
N PHE A 45 0.68 -1.60 -2.35
CA PHE A 45 0.96 -2.60 -3.37
C PHE A 45 2.10 -2.15 -4.26
N ILE A 46 2.97 -3.11 -4.59
CA ILE A 46 4.04 -2.89 -5.57
C ILE A 46 3.62 -3.64 -6.84
N LEU A 47 3.25 -2.88 -7.86
CA LEU A 47 2.73 -3.45 -9.11
C LEU A 47 3.84 -4.04 -9.96
N GLY A 48 3.48 -5.08 -10.71
CA GLY A 48 4.44 -5.75 -11.60
C GLY A 48 5.61 -6.38 -10.86
N CYS A 49 5.41 -6.74 -9.60
CA CYS A 49 6.44 -7.33 -8.75
C CYS A 49 5.88 -8.62 -8.14
N PRO A 50 6.03 -9.76 -8.82
CA PRO A 50 5.52 -11.01 -8.30
C PRO A 50 6.16 -11.39 -6.97
N PHE A 51 5.40 -12.03 -6.11
CA PHE A 51 5.89 -12.47 -4.82
C PHE A 51 6.84 -13.66 -4.97
N ASN A 52 8.08 -13.48 -4.53
CA ASN A 52 9.08 -14.54 -4.47
C ASN A 52 10.13 -14.17 -3.41
N ALA A 53 11.11 -15.04 -3.18
CA ALA A 53 12.12 -14.80 -2.16
C ALA A 53 12.93 -13.54 -2.46
N GLU A 54 13.23 -13.28 -3.72
CA GLU A 54 14.00 -12.11 -4.12
C GLU A 54 13.26 -10.81 -3.84
N SER A 55 11.98 -10.73 -4.22
CA SER A 55 11.19 -9.53 -3.97
C SER A 55 10.95 -9.33 -2.48
N ARG A 56 10.72 -10.41 -1.73
CA ARG A 56 10.56 -10.32 -0.29
C ARG A 56 11.81 -9.76 0.37
N ASP A 57 12.99 -10.25 -0.02
CA ASP A 57 14.24 -9.79 0.56
C ASP A 57 14.52 -8.33 0.19
N ALA A 58 14.22 -7.94 -1.03
CA ALA A 58 14.39 -6.56 -1.48
C ALA A 58 13.48 -5.60 -0.70
N VAL A 59 12.23 -5.98 -0.49
CA VAL A 59 11.28 -5.17 0.29
C VAL A 59 11.75 -5.08 1.75
N THR A 60 12.16 -6.22 2.33
CA THR A 60 12.66 -6.25 3.71
C THR A 60 13.82 -5.27 3.89
N GLU A 61 14.79 -5.33 3.00
CA GLU A 61 15.95 -4.47 3.07
C GLU A 61 15.57 -3.00 3.04
N ARG A 62 14.63 -2.65 2.16
CA ARG A 62 14.21 -1.25 2.02
C ARG A 62 13.35 -0.78 3.18
N LEU A 63 12.48 -1.63 3.70
CA LEU A 63 11.65 -1.26 4.85
C LEU A 63 12.49 -1.04 6.10
N ASN A 64 13.60 -1.75 6.25
CA ASN A 64 14.51 -1.56 7.37
C ASN A 64 15.19 -0.19 7.38
N THR A 65 15.08 0.58 6.31
CA THR A 65 15.61 1.94 6.26
C THR A 65 14.60 3.00 6.74
N LEU A 66 13.38 2.60 7.06
CA LEU A 66 12.36 3.54 7.55
C LEU A 66 12.74 4.04 8.95
N PRO A 67 12.84 5.36 9.14
CA PRO A 67 13.28 5.89 10.43
C PRO A 67 12.27 5.68 11.56
N SER A 68 11.02 5.52 11.24
CA SER A 68 9.94 5.33 12.21
C SER A 68 9.51 3.88 12.35
N LEU A 69 10.35 2.96 11.95
CA LEU A 69 10.03 1.54 11.98
C LEU A 69 10.04 1.03 13.41
N ASP A 70 8.88 0.71 13.95
CA ASP A 70 8.75 0.12 15.27
C ASP A 70 8.79 -1.39 15.22
N GLN A 71 8.18 -1.96 14.19
CA GLN A 71 8.01 -3.40 14.10
C GLN A 71 7.86 -3.81 12.64
N LEU A 72 8.60 -4.82 12.25
CA LEU A 72 8.49 -5.43 10.93
C LEU A 72 8.14 -6.90 11.12
N GLU A 73 6.98 -7.31 10.62
CA GLU A 73 6.51 -8.68 10.70
C GLU A 73 6.27 -9.25 9.31
N PHE A 74 6.60 -10.51 9.12
CA PHE A 74 6.41 -11.21 7.87
C PHE A 74 5.39 -12.32 8.05
N HIS A 75 4.40 -12.37 7.17
CA HIS A 75 3.33 -13.36 7.22
C HIS A 75 3.48 -14.33 6.06
N LYS A 76 3.89 -15.54 6.37
CA LYS A 76 4.12 -16.57 5.34
C LYS A 76 2.84 -17.18 4.81
N SER A 77 1.75 -17.03 5.53
CA SER A 77 0.46 -17.60 5.14
C SER A 77 -0.26 -16.80 4.06
N GLU A 78 0.17 -15.56 3.82
CA GLU A 78 -0.45 -14.70 2.82
C GLU A 78 0.49 -14.58 1.61
N PRO A 79 0.11 -15.14 0.46
CA PRO A 79 1.05 -15.27 -0.66
C PRO A 79 1.52 -13.94 -1.27
N PHE A 80 0.83 -12.83 -1.02
CA PHE A 80 1.26 -11.52 -1.53
C PHE A 80 1.65 -10.56 -0.43
N LEU A 81 1.44 -10.92 0.83
CA LEU A 81 1.82 -10.04 1.93
C LEU A 81 3.31 -10.18 2.20
N THR A 82 4.04 -9.11 1.91
CA THR A 82 5.48 -9.10 2.06
C THR A 82 5.90 -8.66 3.45
N GLY A 83 5.14 -7.76 4.05
CA GLY A 83 5.44 -7.35 5.42
C GLY A 83 4.39 -6.41 5.98
N THR A 84 4.38 -6.29 7.31
CA THR A 84 3.55 -5.34 8.04
C THR A 84 4.47 -4.42 8.83
N VAL A 85 4.27 -3.14 8.70
CA VAL A 85 5.09 -2.11 9.32
C VAL A 85 4.20 -1.19 10.12
N SER A 86 4.59 -0.88 11.35
CA SER A 86 3.97 0.22 12.09
C SER A 86 4.89 1.41 11.97
N PHE A 87 4.36 2.55 11.55
CA PHE A 87 5.19 3.73 11.48
C PHE A 87 4.39 4.99 11.80
N HIS A 88 5.11 6.03 12.16
CA HIS A 88 4.54 7.25 12.68
C HIS A 88 4.48 8.29 11.59
N VAL A 89 3.29 8.84 11.34
CA VAL A 89 3.10 9.86 10.32
C VAL A 89 2.13 10.93 10.84
N ALA A 90 2.52 12.17 10.68
CA ALA A 90 1.66 13.31 11.08
C ALA A 90 1.18 13.22 12.53
N GLY A 91 2.02 12.72 13.43
CA GLY A 91 1.70 12.59 14.85
C GLY A 91 0.86 11.37 15.21
N GLU A 92 0.58 10.51 14.27
CA GLU A 92 -0.23 9.31 14.51
C GLU A 92 0.50 8.04 14.09
N ASP A 93 0.23 6.97 14.82
CA ASP A 93 0.73 5.65 14.46
C ASP A 93 -0.21 5.01 13.45
N VAL A 94 0.36 4.52 12.36
CA VAL A 94 -0.41 3.82 11.34
C VAL A 94 0.22 2.46 11.06
N VAL A 95 -0.61 1.51 10.64
CA VAL A 95 -0.16 0.19 10.24
C VAL A 95 -0.20 0.13 8.72
N VAL A 96 0.93 -0.28 8.12
CA VAL A 96 1.03 -0.40 6.68
C VAL A 96 1.35 -1.85 6.34
N GLN A 97 0.50 -2.46 5.53
CA GLN A 97 0.76 -3.78 4.98
C GLN A 97 1.31 -3.60 3.57
N VAL A 98 2.47 -4.18 3.31
CA VAL A 98 3.14 -4.06 2.03
C VAL A 98 3.00 -5.37 1.29
N MET A 99 2.45 -5.30 0.10
CA MET A 99 2.16 -6.46 -0.73
C MET A 99 2.77 -6.30 -2.11
N THR A 100 3.31 -7.40 -2.63
CA THR A 100 3.75 -7.46 -4.03
C THR A 100 2.66 -8.12 -4.85
N THR A 101 2.54 -7.72 -6.11
CA THR A 101 1.52 -8.29 -6.99
C THR A 101 2.03 -8.32 -8.44
N ASP A 102 1.58 -9.30 -9.18
CA ASP A 102 1.86 -9.39 -10.61
C ASP A 102 0.94 -8.51 -11.45
N ALA A 103 -0.08 -7.91 -10.84
CA ALA A 103 -0.89 -6.91 -11.53
C ALA A 103 0.00 -5.77 -11.99
N ALA A 104 -0.04 -5.44 -13.27
CA ALA A 104 0.87 -4.46 -13.84
C ALA A 104 0.31 -3.03 -13.82
N THR A 105 -0.99 -2.88 -13.62
CA THR A 105 -1.67 -1.58 -13.70
C THR A 105 -2.66 -1.42 -12.55
N VAL A 106 -3.01 -0.17 -12.26
CA VAL A 106 -4.02 0.13 -11.25
C VAL A 106 -5.37 -0.53 -11.57
N PRO A 107 -5.90 -0.45 -12.80
CA PRO A 107 -7.15 -1.14 -13.11
C PRO A 107 -7.08 -2.65 -12.89
N ALA A 108 -5.97 -3.28 -13.26
CA ALA A 108 -5.81 -4.72 -13.05
C ALA A 108 -5.79 -5.08 -11.56
N LEU A 109 -5.17 -4.23 -10.74
CA LEU A 109 -5.16 -4.42 -9.29
C LEU A 109 -6.57 -4.28 -8.72
N LEU A 110 -7.26 -3.19 -9.06
CA LEU A 110 -8.59 -2.92 -8.52
C LEU A 110 -9.62 -3.95 -8.95
N ASP A 111 -9.43 -4.56 -10.12
CA ASP A 111 -10.31 -5.60 -10.64
C ASP A 111 -10.29 -6.87 -9.77
N ARG A 112 -9.27 -7.02 -8.94
CA ARG A 112 -9.15 -8.17 -8.02
C ARG A 112 -9.86 -7.95 -6.70
N PHE A 113 -10.35 -6.74 -6.46
CA PHE A 113 -11.05 -6.40 -5.22
C PHE A 113 -12.52 -6.79 -5.32
N ASP A 114 -13.11 -7.16 -4.19
CA ASP A 114 -14.53 -7.49 -4.12
C ASP A 114 -15.41 -6.27 -4.40
N TRP A 115 -16.60 -6.53 -4.91
CA TRP A 115 -17.60 -5.50 -5.16
C TRP A 115 -17.97 -4.69 -3.93
N ASN A 116 -17.93 -5.35 -2.75
CA ASN A 116 -18.30 -4.72 -1.49
C ASN A 116 -17.15 -3.96 -0.86
N VAL A 117 -15.97 -4.09 -1.42
CA VAL A 117 -14.78 -3.37 -0.97
C VAL A 117 -14.57 -2.20 -1.92
N SER A 118 -14.16 -1.08 -1.39
CA SER A 118 -13.93 0.10 -2.19
C SER A 118 -12.79 -0.11 -3.18
N ARG A 119 -13.09 0.09 -4.45
CA ARG A 119 -12.12 -0.03 -5.52
C ARG A 119 -11.47 1.32 -5.79
N PHE A 120 -10.75 1.80 -4.79
CA PHE A 120 -10.02 3.06 -4.86
C PHE A 120 -8.54 2.78 -4.77
N ALA A 121 -7.76 3.58 -5.48
CA ALA A 121 -6.31 3.50 -5.42
C ALA A 121 -5.70 4.89 -5.47
N PHE A 122 -4.50 5.02 -4.94
CA PHE A 122 -3.74 6.25 -4.95
C PHE A 122 -2.29 5.94 -5.35
N ASP A 123 -1.87 6.54 -6.47
CA ASP A 123 -0.50 6.42 -6.99
C ASP A 123 0.15 7.80 -7.14
N GLY A 124 -0.37 8.78 -6.44
CA GLY A 124 -0.09 10.20 -6.60
C GLY A 124 -1.34 10.93 -7.07
N ALA A 125 -2.32 10.17 -7.57
CA ALA A 125 -3.63 10.67 -7.92
C ALA A 125 -4.66 9.61 -7.50
N VAL A 126 -5.87 10.04 -7.20
CA VAL A 126 -6.94 9.13 -6.80
C VAL A 126 -7.55 8.47 -8.03
N HIS A 127 -7.66 7.16 -8.00
CA HIS A 127 -8.34 6.37 -9.01
C HIS A 127 -9.50 5.60 -8.37
N ALA A 128 -10.58 5.50 -9.08
CA ALA A 128 -11.73 4.73 -8.63
C ALA A 128 -12.24 3.89 -9.78
N LEU A 129 -12.42 2.59 -9.51
CA LEU A 129 -13.04 1.69 -10.47
C LEU A 129 -14.51 1.60 -10.11
N THR A 130 -15.35 2.15 -10.94
CA THR A 130 -16.79 2.08 -10.73
C THR A 130 -17.30 0.72 -11.15
N ALA A 131 -18.30 0.24 -10.41
CA ALA A 131 -18.99 -0.97 -10.79
C ALA A 131 -19.79 -0.67 -12.06
N ILE A 132 -19.31 -1.18 -13.16
CA ILE A 132 -20.02 -1.01 -14.41
C ILE A 132 -20.90 -2.22 -14.62
N ASN A 133 -22.11 -1.95 -14.87
CA ASN A 133 -23.10 -2.95 -15.12
C ASN A 133 -22.99 -3.46 -16.54
#